data_b9ecba4a259990cd2afa81433fc30d41
#
_entry.id   b9ecba4a259990cd2afa81433fc30d41
#
_cell.length_a   1.000
_cell.length_b   1.000
_cell.length_c   1.000
_cell.angle_alpha   90.00
_cell.angle_beta   90.00
_cell.angle_gamma   90.00
#
_symmetry.space_group_name_H-M   'P 1'
#
loop_
_entity.id
_entity.type
_entity.pdbx_description
1 polymer ?
#
loop_
_entity_poly.entity_id
_entity_poly.type
_entity_poly.pdbx_seq_one_letter_code
_entity_poly.pdbx_strand_id
1 'polypeptide(L)'
;METSTKDFWENRLAEDWTETGVGYRALGAAFNTWMYRVRRAVFLREMAAAPIDLPTAEVFDIGSGTGFYVDLWRELGVAGVTGSDITTAAVNNLRGRFPDSDFHPFDAASPELPVPAGAYDIVSAMDMLFHITDDAGHAQALRNAARLLRPGGLFVFSENFLFGPEQRGPRQVNRSMHTIERELAGAGLEPIRHTPMFVLMNAQVDAPWLRRRAWALVMRTATAAGLGGLAGRLLYPLEMRLLASRREGPSTELMICRRIEQQ
;
A
#
# COMPACT_ATOMS: atom_id res chain seq x y z
N MET A 1 11.23 -13.24 -23.03
CA MET A 1 10.56 -13.79 -21.85
C MET A 1 10.13 -12.63 -21.00
N GLU A 2 8.89 -12.59 -20.60
CA GLU A 2 8.39 -11.55 -19.68
C GLU A 2 8.98 -11.82 -18.29
N THR A 3 9.67 -10.84 -17.71
CA THR A 3 10.29 -10.95 -16.38
C THR A 3 9.20 -11.10 -15.33
N SER A 4 9.33 -12.07 -14.42
CA SER A 4 8.34 -12.27 -13.34
C SER A 4 8.21 -11.00 -12.49
N THR A 5 7.09 -10.82 -11.79
CA THR A 5 6.89 -9.70 -10.84
C THR A 5 8.00 -9.68 -9.77
N LYS A 6 8.38 -10.87 -9.27
CA LYS A 6 9.49 -11.01 -8.30
C LYS A 6 10.81 -10.53 -8.88
N ASP A 7 11.22 -11.02 -10.05
CA ASP A 7 12.51 -10.64 -10.66
C ASP A 7 12.55 -9.14 -10.98
N PHE A 8 11.42 -8.57 -11.41
CA PHE A 8 11.32 -7.13 -11.66
C PHE A 8 11.59 -6.32 -10.39
N TRP A 9 10.96 -6.68 -9.27
CA TRP A 9 11.15 -5.98 -8.01
C TRP A 9 12.53 -6.27 -7.39
N GLU A 10 13.04 -7.52 -7.49
CA GLU A 10 14.39 -7.88 -7.03
C GLU A 10 15.45 -6.99 -7.68
N ASN A 11 15.44 -6.90 -9.03
CA ASN A 11 16.38 -6.04 -9.75
C ASN A 11 16.20 -4.57 -9.39
N ARG A 12 14.96 -4.10 -9.30
CA ARG A 12 14.65 -2.70 -9.03
C ARG A 12 15.11 -2.26 -7.65
N LEU A 13 14.93 -3.09 -6.62
CA LEU A 13 15.34 -2.80 -5.24
C LEU A 13 16.82 -3.06 -4.99
N ALA A 14 17.45 -3.95 -5.76
CA ALA A 14 18.90 -4.10 -5.75
C ALA A 14 19.61 -2.87 -6.34
N GLU A 15 19.01 -2.21 -7.35
CA GLU A 15 19.56 -0.98 -7.97
C GLU A 15 19.29 0.28 -7.14
N ASP A 16 18.09 0.43 -6.58
CA ASP A 16 17.62 1.66 -5.94
C ASP A 16 16.67 1.33 -4.78
N TRP A 17 17.24 1.10 -3.60
CA TRP A 17 16.47 0.86 -2.37
C TRP A 17 16.13 2.17 -1.66
N THR A 18 15.37 3.03 -2.33
CA THR A 18 14.88 4.31 -1.82
C THR A 18 13.37 4.44 -2.04
N GLU A 19 12.74 5.44 -1.41
CA GLU A 19 11.34 5.77 -1.66
C GLU A 19 11.07 6.09 -3.15
N THR A 20 12.04 6.61 -3.88
CA THR A 20 11.95 6.81 -5.33
C THR A 20 12.00 5.48 -6.07
N GLY A 21 12.80 4.53 -5.59
CA GLY A 21 12.91 3.20 -6.15
C GLY A 21 11.59 2.43 -6.11
N VAL A 22 10.84 2.47 -5.00
CA VAL A 22 9.51 1.84 -4.87
C VAL A 22 8.37 2.74 -5.32
N GLY A 23 8.57 4.06 -5.36
CA GLY A 23 7.55 5.05 -5.68
C GLY A 23 7.27 5.23 -7.17
N TYR A 24 6.60 6.33 -7.51
CA TYR A 24 6.25 6.67 -8.88
C TYR A 24 7.43 7.37 -9.58
N ARG A 25 8.38 6.57 -10.10
CA ARG A 25 9.63 7.07 -10.72
C ARG A 25 9.40 8.15 -11.79
N ALA A 26 8.32 8.06 -12.57
CA ALA A 26 8.02 9.03 -13.64
C ALA A 26 7.79 10.46 -13.13
N LEU A 27 7.51 10.64 -11.83
CA LEU A 27 7.31 11.95 -11.20
C LEU A 27 8.57 12.50 -10.51
N GLY A 28 9.68 11.74 -10.54
CA GLY A 28 10.97 12.14 -9.97
C GLY A 28 10.99 12.19 -8.43
N ALA A 29 12.18 12.18 -7.83
CA ALA A 29 12.37 12.12 -6.38
C ALA A 29 11.74 13.32 -5.65
N ALA A 30 11.91 14.53 -6.16
CA ALA A 30 11.42 15.75 -5.52
C ALA A 30 9.89 15.81 -5.36
N PHE A 31 9.13 15.26 -6.33
CA PHE A 31 7.68 15.15 -6.20
C PHE A 31 7.28 13.97 -5.33
N ASN A 32 7.95 12.83 -5.45
CA ASN A 32 7.71 11.64 -4.61
C ASN A 32 7.83 11.99 -3.13
N THR A 33 8.80 12.80 -2.69
CA THR A 33 8.91 13.26 -1.31
C THR A 33 7.60 13.89 -0.79
N TRP A 34 6.89 14.65 -1.62
CA TRP A 34 5.59 15.21 -1.24
C TRP A 34 4.47 14.18 -1.23
N MET A 35 4.50 13.22 -2.14
CA MET A 35 3.55 12.09 -2.10
C MET A 35 3.71 11.26 -0.82
N TYR A 36 4.95 11.00 -0.39
CA TYR A 36 5.21 10.30 0.88
C TYR A 36 4.76 11.10 2.11
N ARG A 37 4.85 12.44 2.08
CA ARG A 37 4.25 13.30 3.12
C ARG A 37 2.73 13.15 3.19
N VAL A 38 2.04 13.04 2.05
CA VAL A 38 0.59 12.78 2.02
C VAL A 38 0.30 11.39 2.60
N ARG A 39 0.99 10.34 2.13
CA ARG A 39 0.85 8.97 2.68
C ARG A 39 1.01 8.95 4.19
N ARG A 40 2.07 9.57 4.68
CA ARG A 40 2.33 9.67 6.12
C ARG A 40 1.17 10.34 6.87
N ALA A 41 0.71 11.49 6.39
CA ALA A 41 -0.35 12.25 7.06
C ALA A 41 -1.68 11.47 7.10
N VAL A 42 -2.06 10.83 5.98
CA VAL A 42 -3.27 10.01 5.91
C VAL A 42 -3.14 8.78 6.79
N PHE A 43 -2.05 8.04 6.68
CA PHE A 43 -1.82 6.81 7.44
C PHE A 43 -1.86 7.06 8.95
N LEU A 44 -1.09 8.03 9.46
CA LEU A 44 -1.07 8.36 10.88
C LEU A 44 -2.45 8.81 11.39
N ARG A 45 -3.17 9.61 10.62
CA ARG A 45 -4.53 10.04 10.98
C ARG A 45 -5.49 8.84 11.10
N GLU A 46 -5.48 7.94 10.12
CA GLU A 46 -6.39 6.80 10.10
C GLU A 46 -6.05 5.78 11.19
N MET A 47 -4.77 5.54 11.45
CA MET A 47 -4.33 4.63 12.51
C MET A 47 -4.60 5.19 13.91
N ALA A 48 -4.41 6.49 14.13
CA ALA A 48 -4.76 7.14 15.41
C ALA A 48 -6.27 7.07 15.72
N ALA A 49 -7.11 6.90 14.69
CA ALA A 49 -8.57 6.77 14.83
C ALA A 49 -9.05 5.30 14.70
N ALA A 50 -8.14 4.35 14.52
CA ALA A 50 -8.47 2.93 14.39
C ALA A 50 -8.94 2.36 15.73
N PRO A 51 -9.93 1.43 15.73
CA PRO A 51 -10.48 0.86 16.96
C PRO A 51 -9.59 -0.28 17.49
N ILE A 52 -8.33 0.03 17.84
CA ILE A 52 -7.34 -0.91 18.35
C ILE A 52 -6.36 -0.19 19.28
N ASP A 53 -5.86 -0.90 20.28
CA ASP A 53 -4.86 -0.37 21.23
C ASP A 53 -3.46 -0.52 20.61
N LEU A 54 -2.96 0.57 20.00
CA LEU A 54 -1.69 0.56 19.29
C LEU A 54 -0.48 0.19 20.19
N PRO A 55 -0.33 0.69 21.42
CA PRO A 55 0.82 0.36 22.26
C PRO A 55 0.99 -1.13 22.58
N THR A 56 -0.07 -1.93 22.49
CA THR A 56 -0.04 -3.38 22.74
C THR A 56 -0.09 -4.21 21.46
N ALA A 57 -0.29 -3.57 20.30
CA ALA A 57 -0.53 -4.24 19.04
C ALA A 57 0.76 -4.80 18.42
N GLU A 58 0.73 -6.06 18.01
CA GLU A 58 1.71 -6.70 17.16
C GLU A 58 1.32 -6.55 15.68
N VAL A 59 2.21 -6.02 14.87
CA VAL A 59 1.97 -5.71 13.45
C VAL A 59 2.75 -6.66 12.55
N PHE A 60 2.10 -7.15 11.48
CA PHE A 60 2.76 -7.80 10.35
C PHE A 60 2.59 -6.97 9.08
N ASP A 61 3.69 -6.51 8.48
CA ASP A 61 3.67 -5.68 7.28
C ASP A 61 4.05 -6.50 6.04
N ILE A 62 3.09 -6.70 5.12
CA ILE A 62 3.27 -7.45 3.87
C ILE A 62 3.76 -6.49 2.78
N GLY A 63 4.90 -6.82 2.16
CA GLY A 63 5.49 -5.99 1.12
C GLY A 63 6.14 -4.72 1.69
N SER A 64 6.96 -4.87 2.73
CA SER A 64 7.57 -3.75 3.47
C SER A 64 8.50 -2.86 2.63
N GLY A 65 8.99 -3.34 1.48
CA GLY A 65 9.77 -2.58 0.51
C GLY A 65 10.99 -1.91 1.11
N THR A 66 10.95 -0.58 1.23
CA THR A 66 12.03 0.22 1.85
C THR A 66 11.85 0.45 3.35
N GLY A 67 10.77 -0.04 3.95
CA GLY A 67 10.47 0.11 5.37
C GLY A 67 9.77 1.44 5.74
N PHE A 68 9.20 2.17 4.77
CA PHE A 68 8.50 3.42 5.05
C PHE A 68 7.33 3.23 6.04
N TYR A 69 6.49 2.21 5.83
CA TYR A 69 5.37 1.94 6.75
C TYR A 69 5.84 1.27 8.04
N VAL A 70 6.94 0.53 8.03
CA VAL A 70 7.60 0.04 9.26
C VAL A 70 8.00 1.20 10.18
N ASP A 71 8.61 2.28 9.63
CA ASP A 71 8.90 3.49 10.39
C ASP A 71 7.64 4.12 10.97
N LEU A 72 6.54 4.19 10.20
CA LEU A 72 5.30 4.80 10.68
C LEU A 72 4.62 3.97 11.78
N TRP A 73 4.66 2.64 11.69
CA TRP A 73 4.19 1.77 12.77
C TRP A 73 5.00 1.97 14.05
N ARG A 74 6.33 2.05 13.94
CA ARG A 74 7.19 2.35 15.09
C ARG A 74 6.93 3.74 15.67
N GLU A 75 6.70 4.73 14.83
CA GLU A 75 6.32 6.09 15.26
C GLU A 75 4.98 6.11 16.03
N LEU A 76 4.02 5.25 15.64
CA LEU A 76 2.75 5.08 16.33
C LEU A 76 2.90 4.34 17.68
N GLY A 77 4.08 3.81 18.00
CA GLY A 77 4.39 3.19 19.27
C GLY A 77 3.79 1.80 19.43
N VAL A 78 3.61 1.03 18.34
CA VAL A 78 3.14 -0.37 18.43
C VAL A 78 4.14 -1.25 19.18
N ALA A 79 3.67 -2.36 19.77
CA ALA A 79 4.49 -3.27 20.58
C ALA A 79 5.62 -3.91 19.78
N GLY A 80 5.31 -4.36 18.55
CA GLY A 80 6.27 -4.97 17.65
C GLY A 80 5.87 -4.85 16.18
N VAL A 81 6.87 -4.87 15.30
CA VAL A 81 6.67 -4.92 13.85
C VAL A 81 7.48 -6.06 13.27
N THR A 82 6.80 -7.02 12.66
CA THR A 82 7.38 -8.02 11.77
C THR A 82 7.05 -7.64 10.34
N GLY A 83 7.99 -7.76 9.41
CA GLY A 83 7.74 -7.41 8.02
C GLY A 83 8.06 -8.55 7.05
N SER A 84 7.63 -8.37 5.82
CA SER A 84 7.92 -9.30 4.74
C SER A 84 8.02 -8.60 3.39
N ASP A 85 8.77 -9.21 2.48
CA ASP A 85 8.83 -8.79 1.08
C ASP A 85 9.08 -10.01 0.21
N ILE A 86 8.62 -9.96 -1.05
CA ILE A 86 8.87 -11.02 -2.01
C ILE A 86 10.33 -11.07 -2.45
N THR A 87 11.07 -9.96 -2.29
CA THR A 87 12.45 -9.80 -2.73
C THR A 87 13.45 -10.06 -1.60
N THR A 88 14.53 -10.74 -1.92
CA THR A 88 15.65 -10.96 -1.01
C THR A 88 16.40 -9.66 -0.72
N ALA A 89 16.51 -8.78 -1.72
CA ALA A 89 17.16 -7.48 -1.60
C ALA A 89 16.49 -6.61 -0.53
N ALA A 90 15.15 -6.48 -0.56
CA ALA A 90 14.42 -5.73 0.46
C ALA A 90 14.60 -6.34 1.85
N VAL A 91 14.40 -7.65 2.00
CA VAL A 91 14.51 -8.34 3.29
C VAL A 91 15.88 -8.13 3.93
N ASN A 92 16.97 -8.25 3.16
CA ASN A 92 18.32 -8.06 3.69
C ASN A 92 18.56 -6.60 4.12
N ASN A 93 18.12 -5.64 3.34
CA ASN A 93 18.25 -4.22 3.67
C ASN A 93 17.38 -3.84 4.89
N LEU A 94 16.16 -4.37 4.99
CA LEU A 94 15.27 -4.16 6.13
C LEU A 94 15.85 -4.70 7.44
N ARG A 95 16.43 -5.91 7.42
CA ARG A 95 17.13 -6.48 8.57
C ARG A 95 18.29 -5.62 9.05
N GLY A 96 19.03 -5.01 8.11
CA GLY A 96 20.11 -4.08 8.44
C GLY A 96 19.61 -2.75 9.02
N ARG A 97 18.47 -2.25 8.51
CA ARG A 97 17.87 -0.98 8.94
C ARG A 97 17.12 -1.07 10.27
N PHE A 98 16.48 -2.22 10.54
CA PHE A 98 15.64 -2.45 11.71
C PHE A 98 16.08 -3.72 12.46
N PRO A 99 17.22 -3.67 13.16
CA PRO A 99 17.80 -4.87 13.81
C PRO A 99 16.91 -5.47 14.91
N ASP A 100 15.97 -4.70 15.44
CA ASP A 100 15.03 -5.12 16.49
C ASP A 100 13.69 -5.64 15.92
N SER A 101 13.60 -5.85 14.60
CA SER A 101 12.40 -6.36 13.92
C SER A 101 12.74 -7.56 13.05
N ASP A 102 11.82 -8.51 12.94
CA ASP A 102 11.98 -9.68 12.08
C ASP A 102 11.45 -9.42 10.67
N PHE A 103 12.20 -9.87 9.65
CA PHE A 103 11.80 -9.76 8.25
C PHE A 103 11.94 -11.09 7.52
N HIS A 104 10.90 -11.48 6.78
CA HIS A 104 10.79 -12.75 6.10
C HIS A 104 10.64 -12.59 4.58
N PRO A 105 11.36 -13.41 3.78
CA PRO A 105 10.99 -13.56 2.37
C PRO A 105 9.59 -14.17 2.30
N PHE A 106 8.66 -13.50 1.63
CA PHE A 106 7.29 -13.98 1.54
C PHE A 106 6.60 -13.52 0.25
N ASP A 107 6.11 -14.47 -0.52
CA ASP A 107 5.15 -14.21 -1.58
C ASP A 107 3.74 -14.23 -0.97
N ALA A 108 3.08 -13.07 -0.96
CA ALA A 108 1.74 -12.95 -0.39
C ALA A 108 0.71 -13.88 -1.05
N ALA A 109 0.95 -14.29 -2.30
CA ALA A 109 0.11 -15.25 -3.03
C ALA A 109 0.42 -16.73 -2.69
N SER A 110 1.48 -17.01 -1.91
CA SER A 110 1.79 -18.39 -1.48
C SER A 110 0.73 -18.94 -0.52
N PRO A 111 0.37 -20.24 -0.61
CA PRO A 111 -0.51 -20.86 0.38
C PRO A 111 0.13 -21.01 1.76
N GLU A 112 1.47 -20.97 1.84
CA GLU A 112 2.24 -21.11 3.07
C GLU A 112 2.54 -19.75 3.68
N LEU A 113 2.34 -19.61 5.00
CA LEU A 113 2.68 -18.41 5.75
C LEU A 113 4.13 -18.46 6.23
N PRO A 114 4.83 -17.32 6.30
CA PRO A 114 6.21 -17.25 6.78
C PRO A 114 6.33 -17.32 8.31
N VAL A 115 5.21 -17.14 9.01
CA VAL A 115 5.07 -17.07 10.47
C VAL A 115 3.78 -17.76 10.92
N PRO A 116 3.61 -18.07 12.22
CA PRO A 116 2.37 -18.70 12.73
C PRO A 116 1.12 -17.88 12.42
N ALA A 117 0.05 -18.58 12.11
CA ALA A 117 -1.28 -17.97 11.91
C ALA A 117 -1.84 -17.42 13.22
N GLY A 118 -2.66 -16.36 13.14
CA GLY A 118 -3.35 -15.77 14.29
C GLY A 118 -2.43 -15.11 15.30
N ALA A 119 -1.27 -14.64 14.89
CA ALA A 119 -0.25 -14.08 15.78
C ALA A 119 -0.29 -12.54 15.89
N TYR A 120 -1.00 -11.84 14.98
CA TYR A 120 -0.93 -10.39 14.87
C TYR A 120 -2.27 -9.71 15.12
N ASP A 121 -2.21 -8.53 15.72
CA ASP A 121 -3.38 -7.67 15.96
C ASP A 121 -3.69 -6.82 14.73
N ILE A 122 -2.63 -6.45 13.97
CA ILE A 122 -2.73 -5.71 12.73
C ILE A 122 -1.91 -6.41 11.65
N VAL A 123 -2.47 -6.50 10.45
CA VAL A 123 -1.72 -6.84 9.22
C VAL A 123 -1.85 -5.65 8.28
N SER A 124 -0.72 -5.18 7.73
CA SER A 124 -0.72 -4.13 6.70
C SER A 124 -0.21 -4.65 5.35
N ALA A 125 -0.74 -4.09 4.25
CA ALA A 125 -0.30 -4.35 2.88
C ALA A 125 -0.45 -3.06 2.06
N MET A 126 0.57 -2.22 2.10
CA MET A 126 0.48 -0.88 1.55
C MET A 126 1.14 -0.78 0.18
N ASP A 127 0.41 -0.26 -0.80
CA ASP A 127 0.87 -0.01 -2.17
C ASP A 127 1.44 -1.27 -2.88
N MET A 128 0.98 -2.49 -2.52
CA MET A 128 1.56 -3.73 -3.05
C MET A 128 0.57 -4.70 -3.72
N LEU A 129 -0.68 -4.80 -3.24
CA LEU A 129 -1.64 -5.83 -3.69
C LEU A 129 -1.96 -5.74 -5.17
N PHE A 130 -2.08 -4.53 -5.73
CA PHE A 130 -2.32 -4.33 -7.16
C PHE A 130 -1.17 -4.81 -8.07
N HIS A 131 -0.01 -5.17 -7.50
CA HIS A 131 1.08 -5.82 -8.22
C HIS A 131 0.93 -7.35 -8.32
N ILE A 132 -0.02 -7.94 -7.61
CA ILE A 132 -0.41 -9.34 -7.79
C ILE A 132 -1.42 -9.40 -8.96
N THR A 133 -0.90 -9.70 -10.14
CA THR A 133 -1.70 -9.62 -11.39
C THR A 133 -2.59 -10.82 -11.63
N ASP A 134 -2.30 -11.95 -10.99
CA ASP A 134 -3.17 -13.14 -10.98
C ASP A 134 -4.29 -12.99 -9.94
N ASP A 135 -5.54 -13.26 -10.34
CA ASP A 135 -6.70 -13.07 -9.46
C ASP A 135 -6.77 -14.11 -8.34
N ALA A 136 -6.37 -15.35 -8.62
CA ALA A 136 -6.31 -16.39 -7.58
C ALA A 136 -5.23 -16.06 -6.53
N GLY A 137 -4.09 -15.54 -6.99
CA GLY A 137 -3.01 -15.05 -6.12
C GLY A 137 -3.42 -13.84 -5.29
N HIS A 138 -4.17 -12.88 -5.86
CA HIS A 138 -4.68 -11.74 -5.12
C HIS A 138 -5.68 -12.16 -4.03
N ALA A 139 -6.64 -13.01 -4.37
CA ALA A 139 -7.55 -13.57 -3.38
C ALA A 139 -6.82 -14.41 -2.30
N GLN A 140 -5.72 -15.11 -2.66
CA GLN A 140 -4.89 -15.82 -1.70
C GLN A 140 -4.17 -14.86 -0.75
N ALA A 141 -3.66 -13.72 -1.24
CA ALA A 141 -3.01 -12.71 -0.40
C ALA A 141 -3.98 -12.14 0.66
N LEU A 142 -5.23 -11.88 0.29
CA LEU A 142 -6.27 -11.44 1.24
C LEU A 142 -6.60 -12.54 2.28
N ARG A 143 -6.70 -13.81 1.86
CA ARG A 143 -6.84 -14.94 2.80
C ARG A 143 -5.65 -15.05 3.75
N ASN A 144 -4.43 -14.85 3.26
CA ASN A 144 -3.23 -14.88 4.09
C ASN A 144 -3.20 -13.74 5.09
N ALA A 145 -3.60 -12.52 4.69
CA ALA A 145 -3.76 -11.41 5.62
C ALA A 145 -4.75 -11.76 6.74
N ALA A 146 -5.91 -12.33 6.40
CA ALA A 146 -6.87 -12.79 7.39
C ALA A 146 -6.32 -13.90 8.30
N ARG A 147 -5.57 -14.87 7.74
CA ARG A 147 -4.95 -15.96 8.52
C ARG A 147 -3.89 -15.49 9.51
N LEU A 148 -3.11 -14.45 9.16
CA LEU A 148 -2.10 -13.85 10.03
C LEU A 148 -2.72 -13.12 11.24
N LEU A 149 -3.90 -12.52 11.06
CA LEU A 149 -4.61 -11.78 12.10
C LEU A 149 -5.15 -12.67 13.21
N ARG A 150 -5.18 -12.17 14.42
CA ARG A 150 -6.04 -12.67 15.51
C ARG A 150 -7.52 -12.42 15.17
N PRO A 151 -8.46 -13.19 15.75
CA PRO A 151 -9.89 -12.84 15.68
C PRO A 151 -10.13 -11.40 16.14
N GLY A 152 -10.90 -10.61 15.37
CA GLY A 152 -11.14 -9.19 15.63
C GLY A 152 -10.01 -8.24 15.27
N GLY A 153 -8.85 -8.75 14.83
CA GLY A 153 -7.71 -7.94 14.35
C GLY A 153 -8.01 -7.16 13.08
N LEU A 154 -7.16 -6.19 12.76
CA LEU A 154 -7.35 -5.26 11.65
C LEU A 154 -6.43 -5.55 10.48
N PHE A 155 -7.00 -5.59 9.27
CA PHE A 155 -6.26 -5.54 8.02
C PHE A 155 -6.29 -4.13 7.44
N VAL A 156 -5.12 -3.53 7.22
CA VAL A 156 -4.94 -2.16 6.72
C VAL A 156 -4.22 -2.23 5.39
N PHE A 157 -4.85 -1.80 4.31
CA PHE A 157 -4.20 -1.87 3.00
C PHE A 157 -4.54 -0.67 2.12
N SER A 158 -3.73 -0.44 1.11
CA SER A 158 -4.03 0.53 0.06
C SER A 158 -4.13 -0.14 -1.30
N GLU A 159 -5.11 0.32 -2.09
CA GLU A 159 -5.43 -0.20 -3.41
C GLU A 159 -5.92 0.93 -4.31
N ASN A 160 -5.93 0.69 -5.61
CA ASN A 160 -6.61 1.54 -6.56
C ASN A 160 -8.02 0.99 -6.82
N PHE A 161 -8.97 1.36 -5.98
CA PHE A 161 -10.35 0.89 -6.11
C PHE A 161 -11.03 1.55 -7.31
N LEU A 162 -11.55 0.74 -8.25
CA LEU A 162 -12.26 1.26 -9.40
C LEU A 162 -13.77 1.09 -9.23
N PHE A 163 -14.52 2.15 -9.46
CA PHE A 163 -15.99 2.08 -9.61
C PHE A 163 -16.41 1.72 -11.04
N GLY A 164 -15.45 1.81 -11.98
CA GLY A 164 -15.59 1.39 -13.38
C GLY A 164 -14.96 0.01 -13.67
N PRO A 165 -14.80 -0.32 -14.98
CA PRO A 165 -14.17 -1.58 -15.38
C PRO A 165 -12.73 -1.71 -14.90
N GLU A 166 -12.32 -2.92 -14.55
CA GLU A 166 -10.95 -3.23 -14.16
C GLU A 166 -9.92 -2.85 -15.23
N GLN A 167 -8.75 -2.42 -14.77
CA GLN A 167 -7.66 -2.04 -15.65
C GLN A 167 -6.49 -2.98 -15.43
N ARG A 168 -6.18 -3.79 -16.44
CA ARG A 168 -5.14 -4.82 -16.37
C ARG A 168 -3.94 -4.42 -17.20
N GLY A 169 -2.79 -4.34 -16.55
CA GLY A 169 -1.49 -4.14 -17.17
C GLY A 169 -0.56 -5.31 -16.87
N PRO A 170 0.62 -5.34 -17.48
CA PRO A 170 1.56 -6.46 -17.31
C PRO A 170 2.11 -6.61 -15.88
N ARG A 171 2.09 -5.55 -15.07
CA ARG A 171 2.65 -5.53 -13.70
C ARG A 171 1.73 -4.90 -12.67
N GLN A 172 0.51 -4.57 -13.06
CA GLN A 172 -0.47 -3.95 -12.17
C GLN A 172 -1.87 -4.25 -12.67
N VAL A 173 -2.74 -4.63 -11.75
CA VAL A 173 -4.18 -4.76 -11.98
C VAL A 173 -4.90 -3.87 -10.98
N ASN A 174 -5.62 -2.86 -11.48
CA ASN A 174 -6.54 -2.07 -10.66
C ASN A 174 -7.90 -2.77 -10.72
N ARG A 175 -8.31 -3.37 -9.61
CA ARG A 175 -9.54 -4.15 -9.51
C ARG A 175 -10.73 -3.25 -9.20
N SER A 176 -11.93 -3.72 -9.57
CA SER A 176 -13.15 -3.02 -9.18
C SER A 176 -13.40 -3.16 -7.69
N MET A 177 -14.03 -2.14 -7.07
CA MET A 177 -14.46 -2.19 -5.67
C MET A 177 -15.29 -3.47 -5.42
N HIS A 178 -16.21 -3.79 -6.33
CA HIS A 178 -17.03 -5.00 -6.23
C HIS A 178 -16.20 -6.29 -6.17
N THR A 179 -15.15 -6.42 -6.99
CA THR A 179 -14.25 -7.57 -6.94
C THR A 179 -13.55 -7.67 -5.60
N ILE A 180 -13.00 -6.56 -5.11
CA ILE A 180 -12.26 -6.50 -3.85
C ILE A 180 -13.19 -6.82 -2.67
N GLU A 181 -14.38 -6.23 -2.61
CA GLU A 181 -15.36 -6.51 -1.54
C GLU A 181 -15.77 -7.99 -1.50
N ARG A 182 -15.99 -8.61 -2.65
CA ARG A 182 -16.30 -10.04 -2.75
C ARG A 182 -15.14 -10.90 -2.24
N GLU A 183 -13.90 -10.56 -2.58
CA GLU A 183 -12.71 -11.30 -2.15
C GLU A 183 -12.42 -11.10 -0.66
N LEU A 184 -12.62 -9.88 -0.12
CA LEU A 184 -12.54 -9.60 1.31
C LEU A 184 -13.57 -10.43 2.09
N ALA A 185 -14.83 -10.44 1.66
CA ALA A 185 -15.88 -11.25 2.28
C ALA A 185 -15.51 -12.74 2.26
N GLY A 186 -14.98 -13.25 1.13
CA GLY A 186 -14.50 -14.63 1.01
C GLY A 186 -13.30 -14.95 1.91
N ALA A 187 -12.53 -13.95 2.33
CA ALA A 187 -11.43 -14.08 3.27
C ALA A 187 -11.86 -13.90 4.75
N GLY A 188 -13.11 -13.54 5.03
CA GLY A 188 -13.58 -13.23 6.38
C GLY A 188 -13.10 -11.86 6.88
N LEU A 189 -12.97 -10.90 5.97
CA LEU A 189 -12.56 -9.52 6.24
C LEU A 189 -13.74 -8.57 5.95
N GLU A 190 -14.18 -7.83 6.96
CA GLU A 190 -15.27 -6.87 6.86
C GLU A 190 -14.71 -5.44 6.79
N PRO A 191 -14.95 -4.67 5.71
CA PRO A 191 -14.56 -3.28 5.64
C PRO A 191 -15.24 -2.43 6.71
N ILE A 192 -14.45 -1.71 7.51
CA ILE A 192 -14.95 -0.82 8.57
C ILE A 192 -14.63 0.65 8.30
N ARG A 193 -13.66 0.91 7.43
CA ARG A 193 -13.28 2.27 7.03
C ARG A 193 -12.68 2.29 5.64
N HIS A 194 -13.04 3.31 4.86
CA HIS A 194 -12.49 3.58 3.53
C HIS A 194 -12.18 5.08 3.42
N THR A 195 -10.96 5.41 2.97
CA THR A 195 -10.46 6.80 2.98
C THR A 195 -9.55 7.05 1.78
N PRO A 196 -9.73 8.13 1.01
CA PRO A 196 -8.83 8.47 -0.08
C PRO A 196 -7.41 8.75 0.45
N MET A 197 -6.41 8.16 -0.22
CA MET A 197 -5.00 8.45 -0.01
C MET A 197 -4.55 9.63 -0.86
N PHE A 198 -5.11 9.77 -2.08
CA PHE A 198 -4.83 10.85 -3.01
C PHE A 198 -6.07 11.30 -3.78
N VAL A 199 -6.10 12.62 -4.07
CA VAL A 199 -7.12 13.23 -4.94
C VAL A 199 -6.48 13.89 -6.16
N LEU A 200 -5.36 14.61 -5.99
CA LEU A 200 -4.66 15.34 -7.05
C LEU A 200 -3.24 14.85 -7.30
N MET A 201 -2.54 14.42 -6.26
CA MET A 201 -1.08 14.22 -6.30
C MET A 201 -0.65 12.84 -6.79
N ASN A 202 -1.58 11.95 -7.13
CA ASN A 202 -1.27 10.65 -7.74
C ASN A 202 -2.06 10.46 -9.04
N ALA A 203 -1.68 9.44 -9.84
CA ALA A 203 -2.37 9.08 -11.07
C ALA A 203 -3.86 8.83 -10.81
N GLN A 204 -4.71 9.50 -11.57
CA GLN A 204 -6.16 9.43 -11.39
C GLN A 204 -6.72 8.24 -12.17
N VAL A 205 -6.55 7.03 -11.63
CA VAL A 205 -6.88 5.78 -12.33
C VAL A 205 -8.38 5.63 -12.59
N ASP A 206 -9.23 6.11 -11.68
CA ASP A 206 -10.70 6.06 -11.79
C ASP A 206 -11.28 7.43 -12.21
N ALA A 207 -10.71 8.02 -13.25
CA ALA A 207 -11.16 9.27 -13.83
C ALA A 207 -11.32 9.15 -15.34
N PRO A 208 -12.16 10.01 -16.00
CA PRO A 208 -12.29 10.06 -17.44
C PRO A 208 -10.93 10.20 -18.13
N TRP A 209 -10.74 9.51 -19.26
CA TRP A 209 -9.46 9.41 -19.96
C TRP A 209 -8.80 10.76 -20.30
N LEU A 210 -9.59 11.76 -20.63
CA LEU A 210 -9.11 13.13 -20.89
C LEU A 210 -8.45 13.74 -19.65
N ARG A 211 -9.08 13.60 -18.49
CA ARG A 211 -8.55 14.08 -17.21
C ARG A 211 -7.28 13.34 -16.82
N ARG A 212 -7.23 12.02 -17.02
CA ARG A 212 -6.04 11.20 -16.80
C ARG A 212 -4.86 11.65 -17.67
N ARG A 213 -5.11 11.89 -18.98
CA ARG A 213 -4.08 12.39 -19.91
C ARG A 213 -3.63 13.80 -19.58
N ALA A 214 -4.55 14.70 -19.26
CA ALA A 214 -4.23 16.07 -18.88
C ALA A 214 -3.35 16.08 -17.62
N TRP A 215 -3.74 15.34 -16.60
CA TRP A 215 -2.95 15.19 -15.37
C TRP A 215 -1.55 14.65 -15.67
N ALA A 216 -1.45 13.55 -16.42
CA ALA A 216 -0.18 12.95 -16.77
C ALA A 216 0.74 13.91 -17.57
N LEU A 217 0.17 14.67 -18.51
CA LEU A 217 0.92 15.65 -19.30
C LEU A 217 1.46 16.77 -18.40
N VAL A 218 0.62 17.36 -17.55
CA VAL A 218 1.03 18.45 -16.64
C VAL A 218 2.13 17.96 -15.69
N MET A 219 1.96 16.80 -15.08
CA MET A 219 2.94 16.28 -14.14
C MET A 219 4.27 15.89 -14.81
N ARG A 220 4.21 15.27 -15.98
CA ARG A 220 5.43 14.94 -16.76
C ARG A 220 6.18 16.20 -17.20
N THR A 221 5.47 17.22 -17.64
CA THR A 221 6.07 18.50 -18.04
C THR A 221 6.72 19.20 -16.85
N ALA A 222 6.04 19.26 -15.72
CA ALA A 222 6.58 19.85 -14.48
C ALA A 222 7.84 19.09 -14.00
N THR A 223 7.82 17.76 -14.06
CA THR A 223 8.97 16.93 -13.68
C THR A 223 10.15 17.13 -14.65
N ALA A 224 9.90 17.12 -15.96
CA ALA A 224 10.93 17.34 -16.98
C ALA A 224 11.58 18.74 -16.88
N ALA A 225 10.81 19.74 -16.44
CA ALA A 225 11.28 21.10 -16.19
C ALA A 225 12.01 21.26 -14.83
N GLY A 226 12.17 20.18 -14.04
CA GLY A 226 12.77 20.25 -12.69
C GLY A 226 11.86 20.89 -11.64
N LEU A 227 10.58 21.12 -11.95
CA LEU A 227 9.63 21.82 -11.07
C LEU A 227 8.85 20.86 -10.14
N GLY A 228 9.19 19.56 -10.09
CA GLY A 228 8.47 18.56 -9.31
C GLY A 228 8.35 18.91 -7.83
N GLY A 229 9.43 19.42 -7.21
CA GLY A 229 9.40 19.85 -5.80
C GLY A 229 8.49 21.05 -5.56
N LEU A 230 8.49 22.03 -6.47
CA LEU A 230 7.61 23.21 -6.40
C LEU A 230 6.15 22.80 -6.60
N ALA A 231 5.86 21.95 -7.58
CA ALA A 231 4.52 21.42 -7.84
C ALA A 231 3.99 20.67 -6.60
N GLY A 232 4.81 19.80 -5.99
CA GLY A 232 4.44 19.10 -4.76
C GLY A 232 4.15 20.05 -3.61
N ARG A 233 5.00 21.07 -3.40
CA ARG A 233 4.82 22.09 -2.36
C ARG A 233 3.52 22.88 -2.51
N LEU A 234 3.15 23.23 -3.75
CA LEU A 234 1.95 24.01 -4.03
C LEU A 234 0.68 23.14 -3.96
N LEU A 235 0.75 21.88 -4.41
CA LEU A 235 -0.39 20.97 -4.41
C LEU A 235 -0.68 20.39 -3.03
N TYR A 236 0.31 20.20 -2.17
CA TYR A 236 0.16 19.55 -0.87
C TYR A 236 -0.94 20.16 0.02
N PRO A 237 -0.99 21.49 0.27
CA PRO A 237 -2.05 22.06 1.12
C PRO A 237 -3.46 21.90 0.51
N LEU A 238 -3.57 21.91 -0.82
CA LEU A 238 -4.84 21.66 -1.51
C LEU A 238 -5.23 20.19 -1.41
N GLU A 239 -4.28 19.28 -1.61
CA GLU A 239 -4.47 17.85 -1.42
C GLU A 239 -5.02 17.54 -0.03
N MET A 240 -4.36 18.05 1.02
CA MET A 240 -4.79 17.83 2.40
C MET A 240 -6.19 18.37 2.71
N ARG A 241 -6.58 19.51 2.11
CA ARG A 241 -7.94 20.03 2.24
C ARG A 241 -8.98 19.14 1.54
N LEU A 242 -8.67 18.64 0.35
CA LEU A 242 -9.55 17.74 -0.39
C LEU A 242 -9.71 16.39 0.35
N LEU A 243 -8.62 15.84 0.87
CA LEU A 243 -8.64 14.62 1.67
C LEU A 243 -9.45 14.74 2.96
N ALA A 244 -9.53 15.92 3.55
CA ALA A 244 -10.36 16.18 4.73
C ALA A 244 -11.87 16.28 4.41
N SER A 245 -12.22 16.56 3.16
CA SER A 245 -13.61 16.82 2.75
C SER A 245 -14.24 15.69 1.91
N ARG A 246 -13.44 14.74 1.40
CA ARG A 246 -13.89 13.67 0.52
C ARG A 246 -13.88 12.32 1.22
N ARG A 247 -14.82 11.47 0.84
CA ARG A 247 -14.90 10.07 1.29
C ARG A 247 -14.29 9.08 0.29
N GLU A 248 -14.17 9.51 -0.97
CA GLU A 248 -13.67 8.70 -2.09
C GLU A 248 -12.71 9.54 -2.94
N GLY A 249 -11.75 8.91 -3.57
CA GLY A 249 -10.74 9.52 -4.43
C GLY A 249 -10.67 8.88 -5.82
N PRO A 250 -10.11 9.56 -6.81
CA PRO A 250 -9.92 9.00 -8.15
C PRO A 250 -8.61 8.20 -8.28
N SER A 251 -7.97 7.89 -7.20
CA SER A 251 -6.62 7.32 -7.14
C SER A 251 -6.51 6.27 -6.03
N THR A 252 -5.31 6.06 -5.50
CA THR A 252 -5.08 5.15 -4.39
C THR A 252 -5.89 5.57 -3.16
N GLU A 253 -6.50 4.62 -2.49
CA GLU A 253 -7.26 4.78 -1.27
C GLU A 253 -6.79 3.76 -0.22
N LEU A 254 -7.03 4.06 1.06
CA LEU A 254 -6.74 3.21 2.19
C LEU A 254 -8.03 2.58 2.69
N MET A 255 -8.00 1.27 2.92
CA MET A 255 -9.10 0.53 3.53
C MET A 255 -8.64 -0.14 4.82
N ILE A 256 -9.50 -0.11 5.83
CA ILE A 256 -9.34 -0.86 7.07
C ILE A 256 -10.48 -1.87 7.14
N CYS A 257 -10.12 -3.14 7.31
CA CYS A 257 -11.06 -4.24 7.49
C CYS A 257 -10.86 -4.87 8.87
N ARG A 258 -11.91 -5.44 9.43
CA ARG A 258 -11.85 -6.28 10.62
C ARG A 258 -11.94 -7.74 10.23
N ARG A 259 -11.10 -8.60 10.82
CA ARG A 259 -11.28 -10.04 10.73
C ARG A 259 -12.51 -10.46 11.53
N ILE A 260 -13.50 -11.02 10.85
CA ILE A 260 -14.70 -11.62 11.46
C ILE A 260 -14.43 -13.09 11.77
N GLU A 261 -15.01 -13.60 12.88
CA GLU A 261 -15.02 -15.04 13.14
C GLU A 261 -15.92 -15.71 12.10
N GLN A 262 -15.37 -16.66 11.34
CA GLN A 262 -16.21 -17.53 10.51
C GLN A 262 -16.94 -18.48 11.45
N GLN A 263 -18.28 -18.37 11.45
CA GLN A 263 -19.15 -19.28 12.20
C GLN A 263 -19.13 -20.69 11.62
#